data_f6e591f8793077e822091a5d8756540f
#
_entry.id   f6e591f8793077e822091a5d8756540f
#
_cell.length_a   1.000
_cell.length_b   1.000
_cell.length_c   1.000
_cell.angle_alpha   90.00
_cell.angle_beta   90.00
_cell.angle_gamma   90.00
#
_symmetry.space_group_name_H-M   'P 1'
#
loop_
_entity.id
_entity.type
_entity.pdbx_description
1 polymer ?
#
loop_
_entity_poly.entity_id
_entity_poly.type
_entity_poly.pdbx_seq_one_letter_code
_entity_poly.pdbx_strand_id
1 'polypeptide(L)'
;SRAAFWVYNAALLGPPVWSELGQLVAGSLKFDTVSVVYADGVFILLSLLPLHLRERRWYRGMLFWYYVIVNAVLIAAANLADTVYFRYTQKRFTADEIFFADNDNSLQLAGKFMAENWYLVLLWAGLVALLAWGYRRRTREESLLRRGWAYYAGGTVVFALAAGLSVAGMRGGMTRMTRPITLSNAMLYTADSGKANLILSNPFCILRTIGNAG
;
A
#
# COMPACT_ATOMS: atom_id res chain seq x y z
N SER A 1 9.61 4.01 -0.32
CA SER A 1 9.07 4.59 -1.56
C SER A 1 8.96 6.12 -1.49
N ARG A 2 8.41 6.74 -0.41
CA ARG A 2 8.26 8.21 -0.30
C ARG A 2 9.60 8.97 -0.35
N ALA A 3 10.65 8.46 0.30
CA ALA A 3 11.97 9.07 0.22
C ALA A 3 12.48 9.08 -1.22
N ALA A 4 12.30 7.98 -1.95
CA ALA A 4 12.66 7.90 -3.37
C ALA A 4 11.83 8.90 -4.21
N PHE A 5 10.53 9.00 -3.95
CA PHE A 5 9.66 9.97 -4.60
C PHE A 5 10.11 11.41 -4.36
N TRP A 6 10.41 11.75 -3.11
CA TRP A 6 10.88 13.09 -2.76
C TRP A 6 12.24 13.41 -3.39
N VAL A 7 13.22 12.51 -3.28
CA VAL A 7 14.56 12.71 -3.86
C VAL A 7 14.48 12.88 -5.39
N TYR A 8 13.68 12.03 -6.05
CA TYR A 8 13.53 12.08 -7.50
C TYR A 8 12.83 13.36 -7.99
N ASN A 9 11.89 13.89 -7.21
CA ASN A 9 11.09 15.07 -7.56
C ASN A 9 11.46 16.31 -6.72
N ALA A 10 12.63 16.33 -6.08
CA ALA A 10 13.07 17.42 -5.17
C ALA A 10 13.05 18.79 -5.83
N ALA A 11 13.38 18.88 -7.12
CA ALA A 11 13.35 20.10 -7.89
C ALA A 11 11.93 20.72 -8.03
N LEU A 12 10.89 19.88 -8.01
CA LEU A 12 9.49 20.29 -8.14
C LEU A 12 8.82 20.54 -6.79
N LEU A 13 9.23 19.79 -5.76
CA LEU A 13 8.61 19.81 -4.42
C LEU A 13 9.26 20.83 -3.47
N GLY A 14 10.46 21.32 -3.83
CA GLY A 14 11.25 22.21 -2.98
C GLY A 14 11.81 21.53 -1.73
N PRO A 15 12.59 22.28 -0.92
CA PRO A 15 13.16 21.75 0.33
C PRO A 15 12.06 21.56 1.37
N PRO A 16 12.15 20.51 2.22
CA PRO A 16 11.22 20.32 3.31
C PRO A 16 11.40 21.43 4.35
N VAL A 17 10.31 22.03 4.77
CA VAL A 17 10.32 22.98 5.88
C VAL A 17 10.25 22.18 7.18
N TRP A 18 11.24 22.30 8.03
CA TRP A 18 11.37 21.54 9.28
C TRP A 18 10.14 21.66 10.19
N SER A 19 9.49 22.84 10.20
CA SER A 19 8.27 23.10 10.97
C SER A 19 7.05 22.26 10.51
N GLU A 20 7.01 21.86 9.24
CA GLU A 20 5.90 21.11 8.64
C GLU A 20 6.14 19.59 8.65
N LEU A 21 7.39 19.15 8.91
CA LEU A 21 7.75 17.72 8.84
C LEU A 21 6.86 16.83 9.70
N GLY A 22 6.54 17.29 10.92
CA GLY A 22 5.67 16.52 11.83
C GLY A 22 4.29 16.27 11.23
N GLN A 23 3.69 17.28 10.62
CA GLN A 23 2.36 17.19 9.99
C GLN A 23 2.42 16.36 8.72
N LEU A 24 3.46 16.53 7.89
CA LEU A 24 3.68 15.72 6.68
C LEU A 24 3.86 14.24 7.01
N VAL A 25 4.63 13.92 8.04
CA VAL A 25 4.83 12.53 8.50
C VAL A 25 3.53 11.95 9.06
N ALA A 26 2.81 12.69 9.90
CA ALA A 26 1.54 12.23 10.45
C ALA A 26 0.49 11.98 9.37
N GLY A 27 0.35 12.90 8.41
CA GLY A 27 -0.50 12.72 7.23
C GLY A 27 -0.07 11.50 6.42
N SER A 28 1.22 11.39 6.12
CA SER A 28 1.78 10.27 5.36
C SER A 28 1.50 8.92 6.01
N LEU A 29 1.71 8.79 7.32
CA LEU A 29 1.44 7.56 8.06
C LEU A 29 -0.05 7.19 8.01
N LYS A 30 -0.94 8.18 8.10
CA LYS A 30 -2.37 7.94 8.01
C LYS A 30 -2.78 7.40 6.65
N PHE A 31 -2.33 8.03 5.56
CA PHE A 31 -2.64 7.56 4.20
C PHE A 31 -1.98 6.22 3.88
N ASP A 32 -0.75 5.97 4.37
CA ASP A 32 -0.09 4.68 4.20
C ASP A 32 -0.82 3.57 4.97
N THR A 33 -1.26 3.84 6.21
CA THR A 33 -2.04 2.88 6.99
C THR A 33 -3.32 2.50 6.25
N VAL A 34 -4.05 3.50 5.73
CA VAL A 34 -5.26 3.25 4.94
C VAL A 34 -4.95 2.40 3.72
N SER A 35 -3.90 2.74 2.96
CA SER A 35 -3.48 1.99 1.78
C SER A 35 -3.14 0.53 2.08
N VAL A 36 -2.35 0.30 3.14
CA VAL A 36 -1.96 -1.04 3.56
C VAL A 36 -3.17 -1.84 4.02
N VAL A 37 -4.08 -1.24 4.78
CA VAL A 37 -5.29 -1.94 5.23
C VAL A 37 -6.22 -2.27 4.08
N TYR A 38 -6.33 -1.42 3.07
CA TYR A 38 -7.09 -1.75 1.85
C TYR A 38 -6.43 -2.88 1.05
N ALA A 39 -5.10 -2.83 0.88
CA ALA A 39 -4.37 -3.82 0.09
C ALA A 39 -4.27 -5.17 0.81
N ASP A 40 -3.87 -5.13 2.10
CA ASP A 40 -3.56 -6.32 2.88
C ASP A 40 -4.68 -6.75 3.85
N GLY A 41 -5.82 -6.03 3.91
CA GLY A 41 -6.91 -6.34 4.83
C GLY A 41 -7.40 -7.78 4.71
N VAL A 42 -7.60 -8.26 3.48
CA VAL A 42 -8.00 -9.66 3.21
C VAL A 42 -6.90 -10.63 3.68
N PHE A 43 -5.63 -10.32 3.41
CA PHE A 43 -4.50 -11.12 3.88
C PHE A 43 -4.46 -11.20 5.41
N ILE A 44 -4.65 -10.08 6.09
CA ILE A 44 -4.67 -10.01 7.56
C ILE A 44 -5.78 -10.90 8.10
N LEU A 45 -6.99 -10.78 7.57
CA LEU A 45 -8.14 -11.56 8.00
C LEU A 45 -7.94 -13.06 7.73
N LEU A 46 -7.49 -13.43 6.53
CA LEU A 46 -7.21 -14.83 6.21
C LEU A 46 -6.09 -15.41 7.09
N SER A 47 -5.06 -14.60 7.41
CA SER A 47 -3.96 -15.03 8.28
C SER A 47 -4.36 -15.24 9.73
N LEU A 48 -5.41 -14.55 10.21
CA LEU A 48 -5.89 -14.62 11.59
C LEU A 48 -7.05 -15.60 11.77
N LEU A 49 -7.56 -16.22 10.69
CA LEU A 49 -8.62 -17.21 10.78
C LEU A 49 -8.23 -18.32 11.77
N PRO A 50 -9.03 -18.55 12.85
CA PRO A 50 -8.74 -19.55 13.86
C PRO A 50 -9.10 -20.97 13.38
N LEU A 51 -8.66 -21.32 12.17
CA LEU A 51 -8.92 -22.60 11.54
C LEU A 51 -7.61 -23.36 11.27
N HIS A 52 -7.68 -24.70 11.24
CA HIS A 52 -6.54 -25.56 10.90
C HIS A 52 -6.07 -25.43 9.43
N LEU A 53 -6.74 -24.57 8.63
CA LEU A 53 -6.33 -24.29 7.25
C LEU A 53 -4.91 -23.73 7.16
N ARG A 54 -4.46 -22.96 8.16
CA ARG A 54 -3.10 -22.42 8.22
C ARG A 54 -2.00 -23.49 8.23
N GLU A 55 -2.32 -24.70 8.65
CA GLU A 55 -1.39 -25.82 8.70
C GLU A 55 -1.14 -26.39 7.31
N ARG A 56 -2.08 -26.22 6.39
CA ARG A 56 -1.99 -26.77 5.04
C ARG A 56 -0.97 -26.01 4.20
N ARG A 57 -0.07 -26.74 3.54
CA ARG A 57 1.00 -26.17 2.69
C ARG A 57 0.43 -25.29 1.57
N TRP A 58 -0.68 -25.71 0.93
CA TRP A 58 -1.31 -24.95 -0.13
C TRP A 58 -1.86 -23.60 0.38
N TYR A 59 -2.46 -23.57 1.57
CA TYR A 59 -3.01 -22.34 2.16
C TYR A 59 -1.89 -21.33 2.49
N ARG A 60 -0.78 -21.81 3.08
CA ARG A 60 0.41 -20.99 3.32
C ARG A 60 1.03 -20.46 2.04
N GLY A 61 1.06 -21.30 0.99
CA GLY A 61 1.50 -20.90 -0.34
C GLY A 61 0.61 -19.81 -0.95
N MET A 62 -0.70 -19.97 -0.85
CA MET A 62 -1.68 -18.97 -1.29
C MET A 62 -1.50 -17.64 -0.58
N LEU A 63 -1.38 -17.65 0.75
CA LEU A 63 -1.15 -16.44 1.54
C LEU A 63 0.18 -15.77 1.18
N PHE A 64 1.24 -16.54 0.97
CA PHE A 64 2.54 -16.03 0.56
C PHE A 64 2.46 -15.31 -0.79
N TRP A 65 1.86 -15.96 -1.78
CA TRP A 65 1.75 -15.37 -3.11
C TRP A 65 0.82 -14.15 -3.12
N TYR A 66 -0.32 -14.22 -2.41
CA TYR A 66 -1.19 -13.06 -2.24
C TYR A 66 -0.41 -11.87 -1.67
N TYR A 67 0.27 -12.07 -0.53
CA TYR A 67 1.05 -11.02 0.12
C TYR A 67 2.14 -10.45 -0.80
N VAL A 68 2.92 -11.30 -1.44
CA VAL A 68 4.02 -10.85 -2.32
C VAL A 68 3.49 -10.13 -3.54
N ILE A 69 2.47 -10.66 -4.23
CA ILE A 69 1.95 -10.06 -5.47
C ILE A 69 1.27 -8.73 -5.16
N VAL A 70 0.38 -8.68 -4.17
CA VAL A 70 -0.32 -7.43 -3.83
C VAL A 70 0.65 -6.33 -3.43
N ASN A 71 1.62 -6.64 -2.58
CA ASN A 71 2.61 -5.65 -2.16
C ASN A 71 3.61 -5.31 -3.26
N ALA A 72 4.01 -6.26 -4.11
CA ALA A 72 4.89 -6.00 -5.24
C ALA A 72 4.23 -5.09 -6.28
N VAL A 73 2.97 -5.33 -6.62
CA VAL A 73 2.24 -4.59 -7.66
C VAL A 73 1.67 -3.28 -7.10
N LEU A 74 0.78 -3.34 -6.08
CA LEU A 74 0.08 -2.15 -5.60
C LEU A 74 0.98 -1.23 -4.78
N ILE A 75 1.86 -1.77 -3.93
CA ILE A 75 2.66 -0.92 -3.03
C ILE A 75 4.01 -0.56 -3.64
N ALA A 76 4.74 -1.52 -4.18
CA ALA A 76 6.07 -1.23 -4.71
C ALA A 76 6.03 -0.69 -6.15
N ALA A 77 5.45 -1.42 -7.10
CA ALA A 77 5.47 -1.02 -8.51
C ALA A 77 4.69 0.27 -8.75
N ALA A 78 3.47 0.39 -8.19
CA ALA A 78 2.64 1.57 -8.35
C ALA A 78 3.31 2.85 -7.80
N ASN A 79 3.93 2.78 -6.60
CA ASN A 79 4.66 3.93 -6.05
C ASN A 79 5.90 4.31 -6.87
N LEU A 80 6.61 3.36 -7.46
CA LEU A 80 7.78 3.65 -8.28
C LEU A 80 7.40 4.18 -9.66
N ALA A 81 6.37 3.62 -10.28
CA ALA A 81 5.80 4.13 -11.53
C ALA A 81 5.30 5.57 -11.36
N ASP A 82 4.56 5.84 -10.27
CA ASP A 82 4.10 7.18 -9.92
C ASP A 82 5.24 8.18 -9.70
N THR A 83 6.38 7.73 -9.18
CA THR A 83 7.57 8.58 -8.98
C THR A 83 8.05 9.17 -10.32
N VAL A 84 8.05 8.37 -11.37
CA VAL A 84 8.41 8.79 -12.73
C VAL A 84 7.29 9.61 -13.36
N TYR A 85 6.05 9.13 -13.27
CA TYR A 85 4.87 9.76 -13.83
C TYR A 85 4.67 11.20 -13.32
N PHE A 86 4.81 11.41 -12.01
CA PHE A 86 4.67 12.72 -11.36
C PHE A 86 5.64 13.76 -11.92
N ARG A 87 6.84 13.36 -12.30
CA ARG A 87 7.84 14.27 -12.86
C ARG A 87 7.38 14.92 -14.17
N TYR A 88 6.58 14.20 -14.97
CA TYR A 88 6.10 14.69 -16.27
C TYR A 88 4.73 15.38 -16.17
N THR A 89 3.86 14.91 -15.30
CA THR A 89 2.46 15.33 -15.23
C THR A 89 2.13 16.23 -14.04
N GLN A 90 2.99 16.25 -13.02
CA GLN A 90 2.76 16.90 -11.72
C GLN A 90 1.46 16.45 -11.02
N LYS A 91 0.94 15.31 -11.42
CA LYS A 91 -0.25 14.66 -10.84
C LYS A 91 0.10 13.28 -10.33
N ARG A 92 -0.63 12.83 -9.31
CA ARG A 92 -0.54 11.44 -8.86
C ARG A 92 -1.20 10.51 -9.87
N PHE A 93 -0.59 9.37 -10.08
CA PHE A 93 -1.11 8.33 -10.94
C PHE A 93 -2.38 7.72 -10.32
N THR A 94 -3.49 7.73 -11.07
CA THR A 94 -4.81 7.27 -10.65
C THR A 94 -5.28 6.07 -11.46
N ALA A 95 -6.38 5.44 -11.03
CA ALA A 95 -6.93 4.30 -11.74
C ALA A 95 -7.42 4.67 -13.15
N ASP A 96 -7.93 5.88 -13.31
CA ASP A 96 -8.40 6.38 -14.63
C ASP A 96 -7.29 6.31 -15.69
N GLU A 97 -6.07 6.62 -15.30
CA GLU A 97 -4.93 6.60 -16.22
C GLU A 97 -4.47 5.17 -16.57
N ILE A 98 -4.77 4.18 -15.71
CA ILE A 98 -4.52 2.76 -16.01
C ILE A 98 -5.54 2.24 -17.01
N PHE A 99 -6.83 2.57 -16.81
CA PHE A 99 -7.94 2.01 -17.58
C PHE A 99 -8.21 2.77 -18.88
N PHE A 100 -7.88 4.06 -18.95
CA PHE A 100 -8.02 4.88 -20.16
C PHE A 100 -6.76 4.96 -21.02
N ALA A 101 -5.71 4.21 -20.68
CA ALA A 101 -4.53 4.06 -21.53
C ALA A 101 -4.85 3.19 -22.77
N ASP A 102 -5.82 3.63 -23.55
CA ASP A 102 -6.24 3.03 -24.84
C ASP A 102 -5.23 3.41 -25.94
N ASN A 103 -3.97 3.19 -25.65
CA ASN A 103 -2.88 3.45 -26.57
C ASN A 103 -2.19 2.14 -26.91
N ASP A 104 -2.24 1.75 -28.21
CA ASP A 104 -1.50 0.62 -28.76
C ASP A 104 0.01 0.67 -28.44
N ASN A 105 0.52 1.84 -28.05
CA ASN A 105 1.91 2.09 -27.71
C ASN A 105 2.20 2.05 -26.20
N SER A 106 1.21 1.78 -25.35
CA SER A 106 1.38 1.85 -23.87
C SER A 106 2.43 0.87 -23.34
N LEU A 107 2.49 -0.34 -23.90
CA LEU A 107 3.49 -1.35 -23.56
C LEU A 107 4.91 -0.96 -24.00
N GLN A 108 5.06 -0.38 -25.20
CA GLN A 108 6.35 0.10 -25.70
C GLN A 108 6.85 1.29 -24.86
N LEU A 109 5.93 2.18 -24.50
CA LEU A 109 6.24 3.34 -23.67
C LEU A 109 6.65 2.90 -22.24
N ALA A 110 5.92 1.95 -21.65
CA ALA A 110 6.27 1.36 -20.35
C ALA A 110 7.65 0.68 -20.42
N GLY A 111 7.94 -0.09 -21.47
CA GLY A 111 9.24 -0.72 -21.67
C GLY A 111 10.38 0.29 -21.77
N LYS A 112 10.18 1.39 -22.50
CA LYS A 112 11.15 2.48 -22.62
C LYS A 112 11.38 3.17 -21.26
N PHE A 113 10.31 3.48 -20.51
CA PHE A 113 10.43 4.05 -19.17
C PHE A 113 11.15 3.14 -18.20
N MET A 114 10.90 1.82 -18.25
CA MET A 114 11.63 0.84 -17.43
C MET A 114 13.11 0.78 -17.79
N ALA A 115 13.46 0.84 -19.07
CA ALA A 115 14.85 0.84 -19.53
C ALA A 115 15.58 2.13 -19.12
N GLU A 116 14.95 3.29 -19.27
CA GLU A 116 15.52 4.58 -18.86
C GLU A 116 15.70 4.70 -17.33
N ASN A 117 14.81 4.08 -16.54
CA ASN A 117 14.80 4.12 -15.09
C ASN A 117 15.15 2.75 -14.46
N TRP A 118 16.08 2.01 -15.06
CA TRP A 118 16.47 0.67 -14.64
C TRP A 118 16.81 0.55 -13.16
N TYR A 119 17.36 1.61 -12.56
CA TYR A 119 17.69 1.67 -11.13
C TYR A 119 16.43 1.59 -10.24
N LEU A 120 15.29 2.13 -10.68
CA LEU A 120 14.00 1.98 -9.98
C LEU A 120 13.48 0.54 -10.07
N VAL A 121 13.71 -0.13 -11.22
CA VAL A 121 13.37 -1.54 -11.40
C VAL A 121 14.21 -2.41 -10.47
N LEU A 122 15.49 -2.12 -10.31
CA LEU A 122 16.35 -2.82 -9.33
C LEU A 122 15.89 -2.56 -7.90
N LEU A 123 15.52 -1.33 -7.56
CA LEU A 123 14.97 -0.99 -6.26
C LEU A 123 13.67 -1.78 -6.01
N TRP A 124 12.79 -1.85 -7.00
CA TRP A 124 11.57 -2.66 -6.94
C TRP A 124 11.87 -4.14 -6.68
N ALA A 125 12.76 -4.74 -7.47
CA ALA A 125 13.14 -6.14 -7.32
C ALA A 125 13.74 -6.40 -5.92
N GLY A 126 14.58 -5.49 -5.42
CA GLY A 126 15.14 -5.56 -4.07
C GLY A 126 14.06 -5.49 -2.97
N LEU A 127 13.08 -4.61 -3.10
CA LEU A 127 11.95 -4.50 -2.16
C LEU A 127 11.10 -5.78 -2.19
N VAL A 128 10.80 -6.33 -3.36
CA VAL A 128 10.04 -7.59 -3.50
C VAL A 128 10.80 -8.76 -2.88
N ALA A 129 12.11 -8.86 -3.14
CA ALA A 129 12.96 -9.88 -2.54
C ALA A 129 13.00 -9.77 -1.01
N LEU A 130 13.08 -8.54 -0.48
CA LEU A 130 13.06 -8.28 0.95
C LEU A 130 11.72 -8.66 1.60
N LEU A 131 10.60 -8.35 0.95
CA LEU A 131 9.27 -8.74 1.40
C LEU A 131 9.12 -10.27 1.43
N ALA A 132 9.52 -10.95 0.35
CA ALA A 132 9.45 -12.41 0.25
C ALA A 132 10.35 -13.09 1.30
N TRP A 133 11.56 -12.56 1.49
CA TRP A 133 12.50 -13.06 2.50
C TRP A 133 11.98 -12.83 3.92
N GLY A 134 11.48 -11.63 4.21
CA GLY A 134 10.90 -11.28 5.52
C GLY A 134 9.71 -12.16 5.87
N TYR A 135 8.82 -12.42 4.90
CA TYR A 135 7.69 -13.32 5.08
C TYR A 135 8.15 -14.74 5.41
N ARG A 136 9.05 -15.32 4.59
CA ARG A 136 9.57 -16.68 4.79
C ARG A 136 10.30 -16.85 6.11
N ARG A 137 11.03 -15.83 6.54
CA ARG A 137 11.77 -15.87 7.82
C ARG A 137 10.83 -15.87 9.03
N ARG A 138 9.68 -15.19 8.92
CA ARG A 138 8.69 -15.07 10.00
C ARG A 138 7.74 -16.27 10.08
N THR A 139 7.45 -16.91 8.96
CA THR A 139 6.53 -18.05 8.88
C THR A 139 7.27 -19.40 9.07
N ARG A 140 8.09 -19.52 10.12
CA ARG A 140 8.64 -20.83 10.50
C ARG A 140 7.51 -21.79 10.87
N GLU A 141 7.71 -23.07 10.53
CA GLU A 141 6.78 -24.15 10.87
C GLU A 141 6.66 -24.27 12.40
N GLU A 142 5.63 -23.69 12.96
CA GLU A 142 5.18 -24.09 14.29
C GLU A 142 4.36 -25.36 14.13
N SER A 143 4.84 -26.47 14.68
CA SER A 143 4.05 -27.69 14.81
C SER A 143 2.86 -27.38 15.72
N LEU A 144 1.67 -27.44 15.17
CA LEU A 144 0.44 -27.16 15.91
C LEU A 144 0.14 -28.35 16.80
N LEU A 145 0.56 -28.24 18.05
CA LEU A 145 0.08 -29.07 19.15
C LEU A 145 -1.45 -28.91 19.23
N ARG A 146 -2.16 -29.99 19.59
CA ARG A 146 -3.61 -29.99 19.83
C ARG A 146 -3.99 -28.80 20.73
N ARG A 147 -4.62 -27.79 20.12
CA ARG A 147 -5.00 -26.58 20.82
C ARG A 147 -6.41 -26.75 21.37
N GLY A 148 -6.58 -26.48 22.67
CA GLY A 148 -7.88 -26.57 23.33
C GLY A 148 -8.86 -25.48 22.86
N TRP A 149 -10.10 -25.56 23.35
CA TRP A 149 -11.17 -24.60 23.02
C TRP A 149 -10.78 -23.13 23.24
N ALA A 150 -9.91 -22.86 24.21
CA ALA A 150 -9.40 -21.52 24.50
C ALA A 150 -8.65 -20.88 23.29
N TYR A 151 -8.00 -21.69 22.46
CA TYR A 151 -7.37 -21.21 21.22
C TYR A 151 -8.40 -20.70 20.22
N TYR A 152 -9.50 -21.42 20.05
CA TYR A 152 -10.55 -21.01 19.11
C TYR A 152 -11.28 -19.76 19.62
N ALA A 153 -11.61 -19.72 20.91
CA ALA A 153 -12.24 -18.55 21.53
C ALA A 153 -11.34 -17.31 21.43
N GLY A 154 -10.07 -17.43 21.83
CA GLY A 154 -9.09 -16.34 21.74
C GLY A 154 -8.83 -15.93 20.29
N GLY A 155 -8.69 -16.88 19.37
CA GLY A 155 -8.52 -16.64 17.95
C GLY A 155 -9.70 -15.89 17.32
N THR A 156 -10.94 -16.25 17.71
CA THR A 156 -12.15 -15.54 17.25
C THR A 156 -12.19 -14.11 17.76
N VAL A 157 -11.80 -13.86 19.00
CA VAL A 157 -11.73 -12.50 19.55
C VAL A 157 -10.67 -11.68 18.81
N VAL A 158 -9.48 -12.23 18.60
CA VAL A 158 -8.40 -11.56 17.84
C VAL A 158 -8.84 -11.27 16.40
N PHE A 159 -9.51 -12.22 15.75
CA PHE A 159 -10.05 -12.04 14.39
C PHE A 159 -11.09 -10.92 14.35
N ALA A 160 -12.04 -10.89 15.29
CA ALA A 160 -13.06 -9.85 15.37
C ALA A 160 -12.45 -8.45 15.62
N LEU A 161 -11.45 -8.38 16.52
CA LEU A 161 -10.71 -7.14 16.76
C LEU A 161 -9.95 -6.68 15.51
N ALA A 162 -9.26 -7.59 14.83
CA ALA A 162 -8.53 -7.27 13.60
C ALA A 162 -9.48 -6.80 12.50
N ALA A 163 -10.65 -7.43 12.35
CA ALA A 163 -11.67 -7.00 11.40
C ALA A 163 -12.18 -5.60 11.73
N GLY A 164 -12.50 -5.33 13.00
CA GLY A 164 -12.92 -4.01 13.46
C GLY A 164 -11.85 -2.93 13.23
N LEU A 165 -10.59 -3.23 13.57
CA LEU A 165 -9.46 -2.33 13.34
C LEU A 165 -9.19 -2.11 11.83
N SER A 166 -9.36 -3.13 11.01
CA SER A 166 -9.24 -2.99 9.55
C SER A 166 -10.30 -2.04 9.01
N VAL A 167 -11.57 -2.18 9.42
CA VAL A 167 -12.64 -1.26 9.04
C VAL A 167 -12.36 0.16 9.52
N ALA A 168 -11.90 0.34 10.76
CA ALA A 168 -11.52 1.63 11.31
C ALA A 168 -10.33 2.24 10.54
N GLY A 169 -9.33 1.42 10.21
CA GLY A 169 -8.19 1.80 9.39
C GLY A 169 -8.59 2.28 8.00
N MET A 170 -9.46 1.55 7.30
CA MET A 170 -9.99 1.93 5.99
C MET A 170 -10.73 3.27 6.03
N ARG A 171 -11.47 3.53 7.11
CA ARG A 171 -12.18 4.81 7.30
C ARG A 171 -11.27 5.95 7.73
N GLY A 172 -10.05 5.65 8.20
CA GLY A 172 -9.11 6.63 8.71
C GLY A 172 -9.45 7.20 10.08
N GLY A 173 -10.29 6.48 10.85
CA GLY A 173 -10.63 6.85 12.24
C GLY A 173 -11.71 5.93 12.84
N MET A 174 -11.85 6.00 14.17
CA MET A 174 -12.74 5.14 14.95
C MET A 174 -14.09 5.77 15.29
N THR A 175 -14.30 7.06 15.01
CA THR A 175 -15.54 7.73 15.36
C THR A 175 -16.64 7.45 14.36
N ARG A 176 -17.91 7.42 14.81
CA ARG A 176 -19.08 7.23 13.95
C ARG A 176 -19.20 8.31 12.86
N MET A 177 -18.71 9.51 13.12
CA MET A 177 -18.75 10.65 12.19
C MET A 177 -17.56 10.68 11.22
N THR A 178 -16.59 9.76 11.35
CA THR A 178 -15.44 9.73 10.45
C THR A 178 -15.89 9.28 9.06
N ARG A 179 -15.88 10.24 8.11
CA ARG A 179 -16.09 9.92 6.70
C ARG A 179 -14.86 9.21 6.13
N PRO A 180 -15.00 8.32 5.15
CA PRO A 180 -13.85 7.73 4.47
C PRO A 180 -12.93 8.82 3.94
N ILE A 181 -11.63 8.65 4.18
CA ILE A 181 -10.61 9.61 3.73
C ILE A 181 -10.65 9.75 2.20
N THR A 182 -10.56 10.99 1.72
CA THR A 182 -10.49 11.35 0.31
C THR A 182 -9.13 11.96 -0.02
N LEU A 183 -8.81 12.09 -1.31
CA LEU A 183 -7.57 12.72 -1.78
C LEU A 183 -7.42 14.15 -1.24
N SER A 184 -8.51 14.91 -1.19
CA SER A 184 -8.53 16.28 -0.67
C SER A 184 -8.18 16.39 0.82
N ASN A 185 -8.31 15.31 1.60
CA ASN A 185 -7.91 15.34 3.01
C ASN A 185 -6.40 15.51 3.21
N ALA A 186 -5.58 15.34 2.18
CA ALA A 186 -4.15 15.65 2.26
C ALA A 186 -3.91 17.15 2.54
N MET A 187 -4.79 18.03 2.08
CA MET A 187 -4.73 19.48 2.32
C MET A 187 -4.97 19.87 3.79
N LEU A 188 -5.44 18.95 4.63
CA LEU A 188 -5.55 19.20 6.09
C LEU A 188 -4.18 19.25 6.78
N TYR A 189 -3.14 18.72 6.15
CA TYR A 189 -1.80 18.63 6.71
C TYR A 189 -0.81 19.63 6.10
N THR A 190 -1.18 20.28 5.00
CA THR A 190 -0.36 21.30 4.33
C THR A 190 -1.22 22.21 3.48
N ALA A 191 -0.87 23.48 3.42
CA ALA A 191 -1.53 24.45 2.53
C ALA A 191 -0.97 24.41 1.09
N ASP A 192 0.17 23.75 0.90
CA ASP A 192 0.85 23.63 -0.39
C ASP A 192 0.38 22.38 -1.14
N SER A 193 -0.20 22.57 -2.32
CA SER A 193 -0.69 21.48 -3.16
C SER A 193 0.43 20.53 -3.63
N GLY A 194 1.65 21.04 -3.84
CA GLY A 194 2.82 20.22 -4.17
C GLY A 194 3.18 19.29 -3.01
N LYS A 195 3.21 19.81 -1.79
CA LYS A 195 3.49 19.03 -0.57
C LYS A 195 2.34 18.08 -0.21
N ALA A 196 1.08 18.41 -0.56
CA ALA A 196 -0.04 17.50 -0.41
C ALA A 196 0.16 16.20 -1.22
N ASN A 197 0.78 16.29 -2.41
CA ASN A 197 1.16 15.13 -3.20
C ASN A 197 2.22 14.26 -2.51
N LEU A 198 3.06 14.80 -1.65
CA LEU A 198 4.02 14.02 -0.86
C LEU A 198 3.33 13.20 0.23
N ILE A 199 2.22 13.72 0.80
CA ILE A 199 1.41 13.03 1.81
C ILE A 199 0.65 11.85 1.21
N LEU A 200 0.08 12.03 0.01
CA LEU A 200 -0.66 10.99 -0.69
C LEU A 200 0.26 9.83 -1.07
N SER A 201 -0.19 8.60 -0.84
CA SER A 201 0.46 7.41 -1.39
C SER A 201 -0.23 7.01 -2.69
N ASN A 202 0.53 6.53 -3.67
CA ASN A 202 -0.05 6.13 -4.94
C ASN A 202 -1.05 4.98 -4.81
N PRO A 203 -0.81 3.92 -4.01
CA PRO A 203 -1.82 2.89 -3.77
C PRO A 203 -3.15 3.45 -3.28
N PHE A 204 -3.12 4.48 -2.42
CA PHE A 204 -4.34 5.16 -1.97
C PHE A 204 -5.06 5.85 -3.13
N CYS A 205 -4.32 6.57 -3.97
CA CYS A 205 -4.87 7.25 -5.14
C CYS A 205 -5.57 6.27 -6.09
N ILE A 206 -4.88 5.17 -6.44
CA ILE A 206 -5.43 4.12 -7.30
C ILE A 206 -6.68 3.49 -6.68
N LEU A 207 -6.58 3.00 -5.44
CA LEU A 207 -7.69 2.31 -4.77
C LEU A 207 -8.92 3.20 -4.59
N ARG A 208 -8.72 4.50 -4.45
CA ARG A 208 -9.81 5.45 -4.23
C ARG A 208 -10.47 5.91 -5.52
N THR A 209 -9.78 5.81 -6.66
CA THR A 209 -10.32 6.19 -7.97
C THR A 209 -10.90 5.02 -8.76
N ILE A 210 -10.59 3.76 -8.43
CA ILE A 210 -11.18 2.57 -9.07
C ILE A 210 -12.72 2.60 -9.07
N GLY A 211 -13.36 3.15 -8.04
CA GLY A 211 -14.82 3.22 -7.97
C GLY A 211 -15.46 4.35 -8.76
N ASN A 212 -14.67 5.28 -9.30
CA ASN A 212 -15.16 6.46 -10.04
C ASN A 212 -14.82 6.37 -11.54
N ALA A 213 -14.12 5.30 -11.95
CA ALA A 213 -13.70 5.06 -13.34
C ALA A 213 -14.80 4.36 -14.18
N GLY A 214 -16.08 4.53 -13.82
CA GLY A 214 -17.24 3.99 -14.50
C GLY A 214 -18.25 5.06 -14.90
#